data_1f69d8fd00b4ab1df6982ff0199560cf
#
_entry.id   1f69d8fd00b4ab1df6982ff0199560cf
#
_cell.length_a   1.000
_cell.length_b   1.000
_cell.length_c   1.000
_cell.angle_alpha   90.00
_cell.angle_beta   90.00
_cell.angle_gamma   90.00
#
_symmetry.space_group_name_H-M   'P 1'
#
loop_
_entity.id
_entity.type
_entity.pdbx_description
1 polymer ?
#
loop_
_entity_poly.entity_id
_entity_poly.type
_entity_poly.pdbx_seq_one_letter_code
_entity_poly.pdbx_strand_id
1 'polypeptide(L)'
;MKKTKMNFQTNSLKNILKRFVSQKSLQKGMTNVRVCNAWKEVMGDNITKYTTQIRFSRKTLFIGIKSAALRTELSFKSDIIIESLNKHLNGKYVKKIILR
;
A
#
# COMPACT_ATOMS: atom_id res chain seq x y z
N MET A 1 5.72 -25.40 -19.56
CA MET A 1 5.58 -24.99 -19.24
C MET A 1 5.66 -24.31 -19.04
N LYS A 2 5.72 -24.47 -19.07
CA LYS A 2 5.58 -24.03 -18.73
C LYS A 2 5.44 -23.15 -18.39
N LYS A 3 6.14 -22.92 -18.33
CA LYS A 3 5.68 -22.31 -17.74
C LYS A 3 4.60 -22.08 -17.36
N THR A 4 4.54 -22.55 -17.58
CA THR A 4 3.16 -22.55 -17.22
C THR A 4 2.78 -23.49 -16.15
N LYS A 5 3.55 -24.38 -15.91
CA LYS A 5 3.28 -25.26 -14.83
C LYS A 5 3.23 -24.55 -13.51
N MET A 6 4.03 -23.53 -13.38
CA MET A 6 3.94 -22.68 -12.22
C MET A 6 2.62 -21.98 -12.17
N ASN A 7 2.15 -21.56 -13.31
CA ASN A 7 0.86 -20.91 -13.37
C ASN A 7 -0.26 -21.81 -12.91
N PHE A 8 -0.15 -23.06 -13.22
CA PHE A 8 -1.14 -24.02 -12.80
C PHE A 8 -1.23 -24.12 -11.28
N GLN A 9 -0.10 -24.24 -10.63
CA GLN A 9 -0.06 -24.27 -9.18
C GLN A 9 -0.50 -22.95 -8.58
N THR A 10 -0.13 -21.89 -9.24
CA THR A 10 -0.51 -20.56 -8.80
C THR A 10 -2.02 -20.40 -8.82
N ASN A 11 -2.67 -20.97 -9.81
CA ASN A 11 -4.12 -20.90 -9.89
C ASN A 11 -4.78 -21.58 -8.71
N SER A 12 -4.27 -22.73 -8.31
CA SER A 12 -4.77 -23.42 -7.14
C SER A 12 -4.64 -22.59 -5.89
N LEU A 13 -3.46 -22.00 -5.72
CA LEU A 13 -3.21 -21.14 -4.58
C LEU A 13 -4.10 -19.91 -4.59
N LYS A 14 -4.34 -19.38 -5.76
CA LYS A 14 -5.21 -18.23 -5.88
C LYS A 14 -6.62 -18.54 -5.40
N ASN A 15 -7.12 -19.72 -5.73
CA ASN A 15 -8.45 -20.11 -5.30
C ASN A 15 -8.53 -20.23 -3.79
N ILE A 16 -7.52 -20.79 -3.17
CA ILE A 16 -7.47 -20.90 -1.73
C ILE A 16 -7.39 -19.51 -1.09
N LEU A 17 -6.53 -18.67 -1.61
CA LEU A 17 -6.37 -17.33 -1.09
C LEU A 17 -7.63 -16.50 -1.23
N LYS A 18 -8.36 -16.72 -2.31
CA LYS A 18 -9.62 -16.01 -2.50
C LYS A 18 -10.61 -16.32 -1.39
N ARG A 19 -10.66 -17.55 -0.97
CA ARG A 19 -11.55 -17.93 0.11
C ARG A 19 -11.18 -17.21 1.40
N PHE A 20 -9.90 -17.17 1.70
CA PHE A 20 -9.44 -16.46 2.89
C PHE A 20 -9.68 -14.98 2.80
N VAL A 21 -9.38 -14.42 1.65
CA VAL A 21 -9.51 -12.98 1.46
C VAL A 21 -10.96 -12.52 1.54
N SER A 22 -11.89 -13.40 1.26
CA SER A 22 -13.30 -13.04 1.37
C SER A 22 -13.73 -12.81 2.81
N GLN A 23 -12.96 -13.29 3.77
CA GLN A 23 -13.22 -13.00 5.16
C GLN A 23 -12.74 -11.58 5.46
N LYS A 24 -13.58 -10.84 6.16
CA LYS A 24 -13.31 -9.42 6.42
C LYS A 24 -11.93 -9.15 7.02
N SER A 25 -11.56 -9.92 8.02
CA SER A 25 -10.30 -9.67 8.72
C SER A 25 -9.09 -9.90 7.83
N LEU A 26 -9.11 -10.97 7.03
CA LEU A 26 -8.00 -11.26 6.15
C LEU A 26 -7.92 -10.29 4.99
N GLN A 27 -9.08 -9.90 4.47
CA GLN A 27 -9.11 -8.93 3.39
C GLN A 27 -8.51 -7.60 3.84
N LYS A 28 -8.85 -7.19 5.04
CA LYS A 28 -8.31 -5.97 5.61
C LYS A 28 -6.80 -6.05 5.76
N GLY A 29 -6.30 -7.17 6.27
CA GLY A 29 -4.87 -7.35 6.45
C GLY A 29 -4.12 -7.30 5.14
N MET A 30 -4.65 -7.94 4.12
CA MET A 30 -4.03 -7.93 2.80
C MET A 30 -3.99 -6.54 2.22
N THR A 31 -5.06 -5.78 2.38
CA THR A 31 -5.12 -4.41 1.89
C THR A 31 -4.09 -3.55 2.61
N ASN A 32 -3.96 -3.70 3.92
CA ASN A 32 -2.99 -2.93 4.69
C ASN A 32 -1.57 -3.18 4.20
N VAL A 33 -1.22 -4.43 3.98
CA VAL A 33 0.11 -4.79 3.48
C VAL A 33 0.36 -4.18 2.12
N ARG A 34 -0.62 -4.27 1.24
CA ARG A 34 -0.50 -3.72 -0.11
C ARG A 34 -0.31 -2.21 -0.09
N VAL A 35 -1.06 -1.52 0.74
CA VAL A 35 -0.97 -0.06 0.83
C VAL A 35 0.39 0.35 1.39
N CYS A 36 0.85 -0.33 2.43
CA CYS A 36 2.16 -0.03 3.02
C CYS A 36 3.28 -0.25 2.01
N ASN A 37 3.19 -1.33 1.24
CA ASN A 37 4.20 -1.60 0.22
C ASN A 37 4.13 -0.58 -0.92
N ALA A 38 2.93 -0.15 -1.26
CA ALA A 38 2.74 0.85 -2.30
C ALA A 38 3.45 2.16 -1.95
N TRP A 39 3.38 2.55 -0.69
CA TRP A 39 4.07 3.75 -0.23
C TRP A 39 5.56 3.68 -0.56
N LYS A 40 6.17 2.55 -0.23
CA LYS A 40 7.59 2.38 -0.48
C LYS A 40 7.92 2.40 -1.96
N GLU A 41 7.09 1.80 -2.77
CA GLU A 41 7.33 1.71 -4.21
C GLU A 41 7.07 3.03 -4.92
N VAL A 42 6.03 3.73 -4.53
CA VAL A 42 5.67 4.99 -5.18
C VAL A 42 6.62 6.12 -4.77
N MET A 43 6.97 6.18 -3.49
CA MET A 43 7.80 7.27 -2.98
C MET A 43 9.29 7.05 -3.19
N GLY A 44 9.72 5.80 -3.30
CA GLY A 44 11.11 5.49 -3.54
C GLY A 44 11.95 5.44 -2.27
N ASP A 45 13.21 5.06 -2.46
CA ASP A 45 14.11 4.83 -1.32
C ASP A 45 14.41 6.10 -0.53
N ASN A 46 14.51 7.23 -1.20
CA ASN A 46 14.86 8.48 -0.51
C ASN A 46 13.81 8.85 0.53
N ILE A 47 12.56 8.73 0.17
CA ILE A 47 11.47 9.06 1.11
C ILE A 47 11.30 7.93 2.13
N THR A 48 11.44 6.70 1.68
CA THR A 48 11.30 5.55 2.57
C THR A 48 12.34 5.58 3.69
N LYS A 49 13.51 6.08 3.37
CA LYS A 49 14.59 6.21 4.33
C LYS A 49 14.20 7.08 5.53
N TYR A 50 13.41 8.10 5.30
CA TYR A 50 12.93 9.00 6.35
C TYR A 50 11.60 8.58 6.95
N THR A 51 11.01 7.52 6.43
CA THR A 51 9.73 7.00 6.91
C THR A 51 9.98 6.12 8.13
N THR A 52 9.42 6.51 9.26
CA THR A 52 9.60 5.76 10.51
C THR A 52 8.44 4.82 10.77
N GLN A 53 7.28 5.10 10.23
CA GLN A 53 6.10 4.31 10.48
C GLN A 53 5.14 4.43 9.31
N ILE A 54 4.51 3.30 8.97
CA ILE A 54 3.46 3.28 7.95
C ILE A 54 2.30 2.49 8.51
N ARG A 55 1.12 3.10 8.55
CA ARG A 55 -0.06 2.43 9.04
C ARG A 55 -1.26 2.86 8.20
N PHE A 56 -2.11 1.92 7.86
CA PHE A 56 -3.31 2.19 7.07
C PHE A 56 -4.54 1.71 7.82
N SER A 57 -5.49 2.61 8.03
CA SER A 57 -6.71 2.30 8.73
C SER A 57 -7.83 3.19 8.24
N ARG A 58 -8.98 2.59 7.97
CA ARG A 58 -10.18 3.34 7.56
C ARG A 58 -9.91 4.30 6.41
N LYS A 59 -9.22 3.77 5.39
CA LYS A 59 -8.89 4.52 4.18
C LYS A 59 -7.98 5.71 4.44
N THR A 60 -7.40 5.79 5.61
CA THR A 60 -6.44 6.81 5.97
C THR A 60 -5.06 6.21 6.13
N LEU A 61 -4.09 6.80 5.47
CA LEU A 61 -2.71 6.35 5.55
C LEU A 61 -1.94 7.24 6.53
N PHE A 62 -1.42 6.64 7.59
CA PHE A 62 -0.65 7.34 8.61
C PHE A 62 0.82 7.08 8.36
N ILE A 63 1.56 8.15 8.11
CA ILE A 63 2.99 8.06 7.80
C ILE A 63 3.79 8.87 8.80
N GLY A 64 4.74 8.22 9.45
CA GLY A 64 5.68 8.90 10.30
C GLY A 64 6.90 9.31 9.48
N ILE A 65 7.24 10.59 9.51
CA ILE A 65 8.38 11.12 8.78
C ILE A 65 9.36 11.77 9.74
N LYS A 66 10.61 11.37 9.66
CA LYS A 66 11.66 11.86 10.52
C LYS A 66 11.95 13.34 10.34
N SER A 67 11.95 13.80 9.11
CA SER A 67 12.32 15.16 8.77
C SER A 67 11.09 16.06 8.75
N ALA A 68 11.11 17.13 9.54
CA ALA A 68 10.01 18.08 9.57
C ALA A 68 9.86 18.80 8.24
N ALA A 69 10.97 19.13 7.61
CA ALA A 69 10.94 19.78 6.31
C ALA A 69 10.31 18.90 5.26
N LEU A 70 10.68 17.61 5.25
CA LEU A 70 10.12 16.65 4.31
C LEU A 70 8.64 16.44 4.57
N ARG A 71 8.26 16.39 5.84
CA ARG A 71 6.86 16.21 6.21
C ARG A 71 6.01 17.35 5.67
N THR A 72 6.49 18.57 5.81
CA THR A 72 5.78 19.73 5.31
C THR A 72 5.65 19.68 3.79
N GLU A 73 6.73 19.34 3.12
CA GLU A 73 6.73 19.26 1.67
C GLU A 73 5.75 18.22 1.17
N LEU A 74 5.74 17.06 1.80
CA LEU A 74 4.83 15.98 1.42
C LEU A 74 3.38 16.34 1.69
N SER A 75 3.13 17.12 2.74
CA SER A 75 1.78 17.59 3.05
C SER A 75 1.18 18.39 1.91
N PHE A 76 1.99 19.24 1.30
CA PHE A 76 1.52 20.04 0.17
C PHE A 76 1.20 19.20 -1.05
N LYS A 77 1.78 18.01 -1.15
CA LYS A 77 1.59 17.13 -2.28
C LYS A 77 0.69 15.95 -1.97
N SER A 78 -0.04 16.02 -0.87
CA SER A 78 -0.82 14.86 -0.42
C SER A 78 -1.83 14.39 -1.46
N ASP A 79 -2.48 15.32 -2.15
CA ASP A 79 -3.46 14.93 -3.17
C ASP A 79 -2.81 14.16 -4.31
N ILE A 80 -1.65 14.61 -4.75
CA ILE A 80 -0.92 13.95 -5.82
C ILE A 80 -0.43 12.58 -5.35
N ILE A 81 0.00 12.50 -4.11
CA ILE A 81 0.47 11.24 -3.54
C ILE A 81 -0.66 10.24 -3.44
N ILE A 82 -1.82 10.69 -2.98
CA ILE A 82 -3.01 9.81 -2.89
C ILE A 82 -3.36 9.28 -4.27
N GLU A 83 -3.35 10.13 -5.27
CA GLU A 83 -3.67 9.72 -6.62
C GLU A 83 -2.67 8.69 -7.13
N SER A 84 -1.38 8.93 -6.89
CA SER A 84 -0.33 8.01 -7.32
C SER A 84 -0.44 6.67 -6.63
N LEU A 85 -0.75 6.67 -5.33
CA LEU A 85 -0.91 5.43 -4.58
C LEU A 85 -2.10 4.64 -5.09
N ASN A 86 -3.22 5.30 -5.31
CA ASN A 86 -4.41 4.62 -5.79
C ASN A 86 -4.22 4.07 -7.20
N LYS A 87 -3.49 4.80 -8.01
CA LYS A 87 -3.17 4.32 -9.35
C LYS A 87 -2.30 3.07 -9.29
N HIS A 88 -1.32 3.09 -8.41
CA HIS A 88 -0.44 1.94 -8.21
C HIS A 88 -1.21 0.74 -7.68
N LEU A 89 -2.15 0.99 -6.78
CA LEU A 89 -2.97 -0.06 -6.18
C LEU A 89 -4.13 -0.49 -7.07
N ASN A 90 -4.37 0.25 -8.14
CA ASN A 90 -5.42 -0.05 -9.10
C ASN A 90 -6.81 0.02 -8.46
N GLY A 91 -7.04 1.06 -7.66
CA GLY A 91 -8.32 1.25 -6.99
C GLY A 91 -8.27 2.43 -6.03
N LYS A 92 -9.43 2.82 -5.55
CA LYS A 92 -9.55 3.95 -4.64
C LYS A 92 -9.46 3.48 -3.19
N TYR A 93 -8.28 3.07 -2.78
CA TYR A 93 -8.08 2.55 -1.43
C TYR A 93 -7.73 3.63 -0.42
N VAL A 94 -6.94 4.62 -0.83
CA VAL A 94 -6.48 5.68 0.07
C VAL A 94 -7.27 6.95 -0.18
N LYS A 95 -7.89 7.48 0.86
CA LYS A 95 -8.65 8.73 0.76
C LYS A 95 -7.95 9.89 1.43
N LYS A 96 -7.11 9.59 2.41
CA LYS A 96 -6.47 10.63 3.21
C LYS A 96 -5.10 10.17 3.64
N ILE A 97 -4.18 11.12 3.77
CA ILE A 97 -2.84 10.86 4.30
C ILE A 97 -2.61 11.80 5.47
N ILE A 98 -2.13 11.24 6.56
CA ILE A 98 -1.74 12.02 7.74
C ILE A 98 -0.25 11.82 7.95
N LEU A 99 0.49 12.91 7.92
CA LEU A 99 1.94 12.88 8.10
C LEU A 99 2.27 13.43 9.49
N ARG A 100 3.10 12.70 10.21
CA ARG A 100 3.49 13.09 11.56
C ARG A 100 4.96 12.85 11.83
#